data_dfa3ae827e33aa46084a117609882f45
#
_entry.id   dfa3ae827e33aa46084a117609882f45
#
_cell.length_a   1.000
_cell.length_b   1.000
_cell.length_c   1.000
_cell.angle_alpha   90.00
_cell.angle_beta   90.00
_cell.angle_gamma   90.00
#
_symmetry.space_group_name_H-M   'P 1'
#
loop_
_entity.id
_entity.type
_entity.pdbx_description
1 polymer ?
#
loop_
_entity_poly.entity_id
_entity_poly.type
_entity_poly.pdbx_seq_one_letter_code
_entity_poly.pdbx_strand_id
1 'polypeptide(L)'
;MEGAGYPELEKTAAGYDPARGRQVYAANCATCHGADGQGQYDLNGRPVFPALWGPRSYNWGAGMARVNTAAGFIKANMPLGQTDRLTDQQAWDVAAFINSHERPKDPRQTGTVQETAQKNHGGEETFYGRTYQGRLIGVGTPEPTSRARP
;
A
#
# COMPACT_ATOMS: atom_id res chain seq x y z
N MET A 1 -7.33 19.82 5.93
CA MET A 1 -8.49 19.38 5.13
C MET A 1 -8.81 17.96 5.51
N GLU A 2 -10.01 17.72 6.00
CA GLU A 2 -10.40 16.36 6.33
C GLU A 2 -10.57 15.56 5.05
N GLY A 3 -10.00 14.35 5.03
CA GLY A 3 -10.18 13.43 3.91
C GLY A 3 -11.53 12.74 3.96
N ALA A 4 -11.88 12.07 2.90
CA ALA A 4 -13.13 11.30 2.80
C ALA A 4 -13.07 9.94 3.54
N GLY A 5 -11.95 9.64 4.19
CA GLY A 5 -11.80 8.39 4.94
C GLY A 5 -11.61 7.18 4.04
N TYR A 6 -12.22 6.07 4.42
CA TYR A 6 -12.05 4.76 3.76
C TYR A 6 -13.40 4.22 3.28
N PRO A 7 -14.07 4.90 2.35
CA PRO A 7 -15.36 4.40 1.87
C PRO A 7 -15.18 3.07 1.16
N GLU A 8 -16.20 2.24 1.22
CA GLU A 8 -16.21 0.96 0.52
C GLU A 8 -16.32 1.21 -0.99
N LEU A 9 -15.47 0.53 -1.77
CA LEU A 9 -15.47 0.63 -3.22
C LEU A 9 -15.72 -0.76 -3.80
N GLU A 10 -16.77 -0.89 -4.62
CA GLU A 10 -17.07 -2.16 -5.25
C GLU A 10 -15.98 -2.55 -6.23
N LYS A 11 -15.63 -3.83 -6.21
CA LYS A 11 -14.65 -4.37 -7.15
C LYS A 11 -15.27 -4.42 -8.56
N THR A 12 -14.47 -4.06 -9.56
CA THR A 12 -14.90 -4.15 -10.95
C THR A 12 -14.87 -5.60 -11.44
N ALA A 13 -15.47 -5.86 -12.59
CA ALA A 13 -15.45 -7.18 -13.19
C ALA A 13 -14.02 -7.68 -13.47
N ALA A 14 -13.09 -6.78 -13.76
CA ALA A 14 -11.69 -7.11 -14.01
C ALA A 14 -10.87 -7.32 -12.73
N GLY A 15 -11.46 -7.12 -11.55
CA GLY A 15 -10.77 -7.26 -10.28
C GLY A 15 -9.67 -6.24 -10.09
N TYR A 16 -8.48 -6.67 -9.72
CA TYR A 16 -7.33 -5.78 -9.60
C TYR A 16 -6.06 -6.49 -10.09
N ASP A 17 -5.13 -5.69 -10.61
CA ASP A 17 -3.89 -6.19 -11.19
C ASP A 17 -2.75 -5.22 -10.88
N PRO A 18 -1.71 -5.67 -10.14
CA PRO A 18 -0.56 -4.81 -9.85
C PRO A 18 0.14 -4.29 -11.11
N ALA A 19 0.17 -5.07 -12.18
CA ALA A 19 0.81 -4.65 -13.43
C ALA A 19 0.10 -3.45 -14.05
N ARG A 20 -1.23 -3.44 -14.07
CA ARG A 20 -2.00 -2.27 -14.51
C ARG A 20 -1.80 -1.10 -13.54
N GLY A 21 -1.76 -1.40 -12.25
CA GLY A 21 -1.57 -0.39 -11.20
C GLY A 21 -0.24 0.33 -11.28
N ARG A 22 0.79 -0.33 -11.78
CA ARG A 22 2.10 0.28 -11.98
C ARG A 22 2.01 1.51 -12.88
N GLN A 23 1.25 1.43 -13.95
CA GLN A 23 1.08 2.56 -14.86
C GLN A 23 0.28 3.69 -14.22
N VAL A 24 -0.75 3.34 -13.46
CA VAL A 24 -1.53 4.34 -12.71
C VAL A 24 -0.64 5.06 -11.71
N TYR A 25 0.18 4.33 -11.00
CA TYR A 25 1.11 4.89 -10.02
C TYR A 25 2.09 5.86 -10.67
N ALA A 26 2.72 5.44 -11.76
CA ALA A 26 3.70 6.28 -12.44
C ALA A 26 3.08 7.59 -12.93
N ALA A 27 1.85 7.56 -13.39
CA ALA A 27 1.18 8.74 -13.94
C ALA A 27 0.57 9.66 -12.89
N ASN A 28 0.19 9.14 -11.70
CA ASN A 28 -0.64 9.89 -10.75
C ASN A 28 -0.06 9.99 -9.35
N CYS A 29 0.87 9.17 -8.98
CA CYS A 29 1.32 9.04 -7.58
C CYS A 29 2.80 9.31 -7.38
N ALA A 30 3.63 8.95 -8.37
CA ALA A 30 5.08 8.97 -8.23
C ALA A 30 5.63 10.36 -7.98
N THR A 31 5.00 11.41 -8.51
CA THR A 31 5.47 12.79 -8.32
C THR A 31 5.56 13.15 -6.84
N CYS A 32 4.59 12.71 -6.04
CA CYS A 32 4.56 13.00 -4.60
C CYS A 32 5.19 11.89 -3.78
N HIS A 33 4.82 10.64 -4.05
CA HIS A 33 5.24 9.52 -3.23
C HIS A 33 6.56 8.88 -3.66
N GLY A 34 7.14 9.35 -4.77
CA GLY A 34 8.40 8.83 -5.30
C GLY A 34 8.19 7.67 -6.26
N ALA A 35 9.06 7.56 -7.27
CA ALA A 35 9.02 6.44 -8.20
C ALA A 35 9.28 5.10 -7.48
N ASP A 36 10.04 5.16 -6.39
CA ASP A 36 10.36 4.01 -5.53
C ASP A 36 9.39 3.83 -4.37
N GLY A 37 8.37 4.69 -4.26
CA GLY A 37 7.35 4.61 -3.21
C GLY A 37 7.83 5.04 -1.83
N GLN A 38 8.99 5.66 -1.71
CA GLN A 38 9.59 5.98 -0.42
C GLN A 38 9.17 7.33 0.14
N GLY A 39 8.31 8.07 -0.58
CA GLY A 39 7.82 9.35 -0.11
C GLY A 39 8.84 10.47 -0.22
N GLN A 40 8.52 11.59 0.41
CA GLN A 40 9.40 12.75 0.49
C GLN A 40 9.45 13.25 1.93
N TYR A 41 10.62 13.72 2.33
CA TYR A 41 10.87 14.16 3.70
C TYR A 41 11.47 15.57 3.67
N ASP A 42 11.15 16.36 4.72
CA ASP A 42 11.76 17.67 4.88
C ASP A 42 13.16 17.57 5.49
N LEU A 43 13.79 18.71 5.69
CA LEU A 43 15.16 18.77 6.23
C LEU A 43 15.26 18.22 7.66
N ASN A 44 14.14 18.12 8.37
CA ASN A 44 14.10 17.59 9.74
C ASN A 44 13.71 16.11 9.77
N GLY A 45 13.60 15.47 8.59
CA GLY A 45 13.23 14.06 8.49
C GLY A 45 11.74 13.79 8.66
N ARG A 46 10.90 14.82 8.62
CA ARG A 46 9.45 14.66 8.72
C ARG A 46 8.86 14.33 7.35
N PRO A 47 7.92 13.39 7.26
CA PRO A 47 7.31 13.10 5.97
C PRO A 47 6.46 14.26 5.47
N VAL A 48 6.74 14.70 4.26
CA VAL A 48 5.89 15.62 3.50
C VAL A 48 4.86 14.80 2.73
N PHE A 49 5.33 13.73 2.08
CA PHE A 49 4.47 12.70 1.47
C PHE A 49 4.95 11.35 1.99
N PRO A 50 4.04 10.53 2.53
CA PRO A 50 4.46 9.28 3.17
C PRO A 50 4.94 8.23 2.17
N ALA A 51 5.81 7.34 2.65
CA ALA A 51 6.16 6.14 1.93
C ALA A 51 4.94 5.23 1.80
N LEU A 52 4.79 4.58 0.66
CA LEU A 52 3.66 3.69 0.40
C LEU A 52 4.05 2.21 0.46
N TRP A 53 5.32 1.90 0.40
CA TRP A 53 5.89 0.58 0.69
C TRP A 53 7.31 0.76 1.21
N GLY A 54 7.97 -0.36 1.54
CA GLY A 54 9.31 -0.33 2.10
C GLY A 54 9.33 -0.08 3.61
N PRO A 55 10.51 0.10 4.20
CA PRO A 55 10.67 0.06 5.65
C PRO A 55 10.05 1.23 6.41
N ARG A 56 9.70 2.31 5.73
CA ARG A 56 9.09 3.50 6.38
C ARG A 56 7.60 3.60 6.16
N SER A 57 6.99 2.63 5.49
CA SER A 57 5.55 2.63 5.25
C SER A 57 4.81 1.95 6.41
N TYR A 58 3.48 1.93 6.30
CA TYR A 58 2.65 1.19 7.24
C TYR A 58 2.98 -0.31 7.17
N ASN A 59 2.77 -1.00 8.28
CA ASN A 59 3.08 -2.43 8.38
C ASN A 59 1.94 -3.31 7.85
N TRP A 60 2.21 -4.61 7.77
CA TRP A 60 1.25 -5.56 7.24
C TRP A 60 0.01 -5.77 8.14
N GLY A 61 0.02 -5.27 9.36
CA GLY A 61 -1.16 -5.27 10.22
C GLY A 61 -2.08 -4.08 10.01
N ALA A 62 -1.64 -3.07 9.27
CA ALA A 62 -2.44 -1.87 9.03
C ALA A 62 -3.58 -2.14 8.05
N GLY A 63 -4.67 -1.41 8.22
CA GLY A 63 -5.83 -1.54 7.32
C GLY A 63 -5.50 -1.24 5.87
N MET A 64 -4.62 -0.28 5.61
CA MET A 64 -4.19 0.09 4.26
C MET A 64 -3.41 -1.03 3.54
N ALA A 65 -2.95 -2.04 4.26
CA ALA A 65 -2.33 -3.21 3.63
C ALA A 65 -3.36 -4.12 2.96
N ARG A 66 -4.63 -3.94 3.24
CA ARG A 66 -5.71 -4.63 2.52
C ARG A 66 -6.02 -3.86 1.25
N VAL A 67 -6.08 -4.57 0.13
CA VAL A 67 -6.28 -3.95 -1.19
C VAL A 67 -7.60 -3.18 -1.24
N ASN A 68 -8.67 -3.76 -0.70
CA ASN A 68 -9.98 -3.11 -0.71
C ASN A 68 -10.02 -1.83 0.12
N THR A 69 -9.37 -1.82 1.29
CA THR A 69 -9.29 -0.61 2.12
C THR A 69 -8.51 0.49 1.42
N ALA A 70 -7.37 0.12 0.84
CA ALA A 70 -6.55 1.06 0.10
C ALA A 70 -7.28 1.60 -1.14
N ALA A 71 -7.99 0.75 -1.87
CA ALA A 71 -8.74 1.16 -3.05
C ALA A 71 -9.79 2.22 -2.70
N GLY A 72 -10.56 2.00 -1.64
CA GLY A 72 -11.56 2.97 -1.19
C GLY A 72 -10.95 4.30 -0.79
N PHE A 73 -9.87 4.25 -0.01
CA PHE A 73 -9.16 5.47 0.40
C PHE A 73 -8.62 6.24 -0.82
N ILE A 74 -7.97 5.53 -1.73
CA ILE A 74 -7.36 6.16 -2.91
C ILE A 74 -8.42 6.80 -3.79
N LYS A 75 -9.51 6.09 -4.05
CA LYS A 75 -10.60 6.63 -4.88
C LYS A 75 -11.15 7.93 -4.30
N ALA A 76 -11.33 7.97 -2.98
CA ALA A 76 -11.97 9.09 -2.31
C ALA A 76 -11.03 10.27 -2.05
N ASN A 77 -9.73 10.02 -1.88
CA ASN A 77 -8.80 11.02 -1.35
C ASN A 77 -7.62 11.35 -2.27
N MET A 78 -7.28 10.48 -3.21
CA MET A 78 -6.06 10.65 -4.01
C MET A 78 -6.36 10.74 -5.51
N PRO A 79 -5.57 11.46 -6.29
CA PRO A 79 -4.47 12.32 -5.86
C PRO A 79 -4.96 13.50 -5.02
N LEU A 80 -4.15 13.91 -4.06
CA LEU A 80 -4.53 14.98 -3.13
C LEU A 80 -4.93 16.25 -3.87
N GLY A 81 -6.12 16.77 -3.55
CA GLY A 81 -6.67 17.95 -4.22
C GLY A 81 -7.30 17.67 -5.57
N GLN A 82 -7.31 16.42 -6.04
CA GLN A 82 -7.88 16.02 -7.33
C GLN A 82 -8.71 14.75 -7.17
N THR A 83 -9.63 14.78 -6.21
CA THR A 83 -10.52 13.64 -5.96
C THR A 83 -11.32 13.30 -7.22
N ASP A 84 -11.66 12.02 -7.35
CA ASP A 84 -12.38 11.46 -8.51
C ASP A 84 -11.62 11.51 -9.84
N ARG A 85 -10.31 11.81 -9.81
CA ARG A 85 -9.48 11.73 -11.00
C ARG A 85 -9.33 10.31 -11.52
N LEU A 86 -9.23 9.34 -10.60
CA LEU A 86 -9.05 7.93 -10.95
C LEU A 86 -10.40 7.25 -11.16
N THR A 87 -10.46 6.35 -12.12
CA THR A 87 -11.60 5.44 -12.25
C THR A 87 -11.56 4.42 -11.11
N ASP A 88 -12.67 3.73 -10.88
CA ASP A 88 -12.71 2.65 -9.89
C ASP A 88 -11.67 1.58 -10.21
N GLN A 89 -11.55 1.20 -11.48
CA GLN A 89 -10.55 0.22 -11.90
C GLN A 89 -9.13 0.69 -11.58
N GLN A 90 -8.83 1.95 -11.87
CA GLN A 90 -7.51 2.50 -11.58
C GLN A 90 -7.22 2.50 -10.08
N ALA A 91 -8.21 2.84 -9.25
CA ALA A 91 -8.05 2.82 -7.81
C ALA A 91 -7.77 1.41 -7.29
N TRP A 92 -8.49 0.41 -7.78
CA TRP A 92 -8.24 -0.98 -7.41
C TRP A 92 -6.86 -1.45 -7.87
N ASP A 93 -6.50 -1.14 -9.10
CA ASP A 93 -5.22 -1.59 -9.67
C ASP A 93 -4.03 -0.95 -8.94
N VAL A 94 -4.09 0.36 -8.66
CA VAL A 94 -2.98 1.02 -7.96
C VAL A 94 -2.92 0.60 -6.50
N ALA A 95 -4.05 0.34 -5.86
CA ALA A 95 -4.07 -0.23 -4.50
C ALA A 95 -3.36 -1.59 -4.48
N ALA A 96 -3.61 -2.43 -5.48
CA ALA A 96 -2.91 -3.70 -5.62
C ALA A 96 -1.42 -3.49 -5.87
N PHE A 97 -1.06 -2.53 -6.71
CA PHE A 97 0.34 -2.25 -7.02
C PHE A 97 1.13 -1.85 -5.77
N ILE A 98 0.65 -0.87 -5.00
CA ILE A 98 1.37 -0.43 -3.79
C ILE A 98 1.45 -1.54 -2.75
N ASN A 99 0.44 -2.38 -2.66
CA ASN A 99 0.37 -3.45 -1.66
C ASN A 99 0.97 -4.78 -2.13
N SER A 100 1.51 -4.83 -3.35
CA SER A 100 2.28 -5.97 -3.82
C SER A 100 3.76 -5.89 -3.45
N HIS A 101 4.18 -4.79 -2.84
CA HIS A 101 5.54 -4.55 -2.38
C HIS A 101 5.68 -4.90 -0.92
N GLU A 102 6.89 -5.26 -0.51
CA GLU A 102 7.17 -5.56 0.90
C GLU A 102 7.11 -4.28 1.74
N ARG A 103 6.76 -4.46 3.01
CA ARG A 103 6.66 -3.40 4.02
C ARG A 103 6.98 -3.98 5.38
N PRO A 104 7.01 -3.18 6.46
CA PRO A 104 7.32 -3.75 7.77
C PRO A 104 6.38 -4.90 8.12
N LYS A 105 6.91 -5.89 8.81
CA LYS A 105 6.15 -7.09 9.14
C LYS A 105 4.94 -6.79 10.01
N ASP A 106 3.98 -7.68 10.00
CA ASP A 106 2.83 -7.61 10.90
C ASP A 106 3.32 -7.72 12.35
N PRO A 107 3.06 -6.72 13.21
CA PRO A 107 3.51 -6.78 14.60
C PRO A 107 2.86 -7.92 15.40
N ARG A 108 1.78 -8.51 14.88
CA ARG A 108 1.13 -9.67 15.51
C ARG A 108 1.76 -11.00 15.11
N GLN A 109 2.74 -10.98 14.19
CA GLN A 109 3.35 -12.21 13.70
C GLN A 109 4.08 -12.94 14.80
N THR A 110 3.65 -14.18 15.02
CA THR A 110 4.33 -15.15 15.86
C THR A 110 4.50 -16.41 15.02
N GLY A 111 5.73 -16.89 14.86
CA GLY A 111 5.98 -18.02 13.98
C GLY A 111 6.08 -17.61 12.51
N THR A 112 5.48 -18.39 11.63
CA THR A 112 5.62 -18.18 10.17
C THR A 112 4.62 -17.16 9.65
N VAL A 113 4.92 -16.62 8.45
CA VAL A 113 3.98 -15.77 7.72
C VAL A 113 2.67 -16.52 7.47
N GLN A 114 2.74 -17.78 7.07
CA GLN A 114 1.57 -18.59 6.77
C GLN A 114 0.66 -18.76 7.99
N GLU A 115 1.24 -18.99 9.17
CA GLU A 115 0.47 -19.08 10.41
C GLU A 115 -0.24 -17.78 10.73
N THR A 116 0.46 -16.66 10.59
CA THR A 116 -0.11 -15.34 10.82
C THR A 116 -1.18 -15.01 9.78
N ALA A 117 -0.98 -15.41 8.54
CA ALA A 117 -1.97 -15.20 7.48
C ALA A 117 -3.29 -15.92 7.83
N GLN A 118 -3.21 -17.15 8.31
CA GLN A 118 -4.40 -17.88 8.72
C GLN A 118 -5.08 -17.27 9.94
N LYS A 119 -4.30 -16.84 10.92
CA LYS A 119 -4.82 -16.33 12.19
C LYS A 119 -5.36 -14.90 12.06
N ASN A 120 -4.67 -14.03 11.35
CA ASN A 120 -4.95 -12.60 11.36
C ASN A 120 -5.45 -12.04 10.04
N HIS A 121 -5.28 -12.76 8.94
CA HIS A 121 -5.58 -12.27 7.59
C HIS A 121 -6.54 -13.17 6.80
N GLY A 122 -7.14 -14.13 7.47
CA GLY A 122 -8.10 -15.03 6.81
C GLY A 122 -9.28 -14.25 6.23
N GLY A 123 -9.58 -14.47 4.96
CA GLY A 123 -10.68 -13.79 4.29
C GLY A 123 -10.40 -12.36 3.85
N GLU A 124 -9.24 -11.80 4.15
CA GLU A 124 -8.86 -10.45 3.72
C GLU A 124 -8.37 -10.43 2.27
N GLU A 125 -8.61 -9.34 1.59
CA GLU A 125 -8.01 -9.07 0.28
C GLU A 125 -6.63 -8.44 0.50
N THR A 126 -5.60 -9.30 0.52
CA THR A 126 -4.24 -8.88 0.85
C THR A 126 -3.24 -9.74 0.11
N PHE A 127 -2.06 -9.19 -0.14
CA PHE A 127 -0.92 -9.96 -0.64
C PHE A 127 -0.19 -10.71 0.48
N TYR A 128 -0.47 -10.38 1.74
CA TYR A 128 0.17 -11.04 2.88
C TYR A 128 -0.06 -12.54 2.84
N GLY A 129 1.02 -13.30 2.93
CA GLY A 129 0.96 -14.76 2.91
C GLY A 129 0.83 -15.38 1.53
N ARG A 130 0.80 -14.56 0.48
CA ARG A 130 0.74 -15.04 -0.90
C ARG A 130 2.11 -14.99 -1.55
N THR A 131 2.31 -15.83 -2.55
CA THR A 131 3.48 -15.75 -3.41
C THR A 131 3.17 -14.87 -4.60
N TYR A 132 3.99 -13.85 -4.80
CA TYR A 132 3.86 -12.93 -5.93
C TYR A 132 5.21 -12.75 -6.58
N GLN A 133 5.26 -12.96 -7.90
CA GLN A 133 6.51 -12.89 -8.67
C GLN A 133 7.61 -13.77 -8.06
N GLY A 134 7.24 -14.96 -7.62
CA GLY A 134 8.18 -15.95 -7.08
C GLY A 134 8.62 -15.71 -5.63
N ARG A 135 8.07 -14.69 -4.95
CA ARG A 135 8.45 -14.40 -3.56
C ARG A 135 7.25 -14.47 -2.64
N LEU A 136 7.46 -15.02 -1.45
CA LEU A 136 6.48 -14.98 -0.37
C LEU A 136 6.39 -13.54 0.15
N ILE A 137 5.19 -12.99 0.15
CA ILE A 137 4.91 -11.63 0.61
C ILE A 137 4.48 -11.67 2.07
N GLY A 138 4.99 -10.73 2.86
CA GLY A 138 4.66 -10.61 4.28
C GLY A 138 5.85 -10.84 5.21
N VAL A 139 6.98 -11.27 4.65
CA VAL A 139 8.21 -11.50 5.45
C VAL A 139 8.65 -10.22 6.17
N GLY A 140 8.43 -9.09 5.53
CA GLY A 140 8.73 -7.80 6.13
C GLY A 140 10.06 -7.22 5.66
N THR A 141 10.17 -5.91 5.81
CA THR A 141 11.40 -5.17 5.55
C THR A 141 12.15 -5.01 6.87
N PRO A 142 13.48 -4.80 6.83
CA PRO A 142 14.21 -4.44 8.04
C PRO A 142 13.75 -3.08 8.57
N GLU A 143 13.99 -2.85 9.86
CA GLU A 143 13.71 -1.56 10.46
C GLU A 143 14.53 -0.47 9.76
N PRO A 144 13.95 0.71 9.52
CA PRO A 144 14.73 1.81 8.96
C PRO A 144 15.77 2.27 9.97
N THR A 145 16.98 2.51 9.47
CA THR A 145 18.04 3.07 10.31
C THR A 145 17.80 4.57 10.48
N SER A 146 18.32 5.16 11.56
CA SER A 146 18.23 6.59 11.75
C SER A 146 18.87 7.39 10.62
N ARG A 147 19.86 6.82 9.96
CA ARG A 147 20.53 7.43 8.82
C ARG A 147 19.73 7.38 7.52
N ALA A 148 18.73 6.52 7.47
CA ALA A 148 17.83 6.45 6.34
C ALA A 148 16.84 7.62 6.34
N ARG A 149 16.86 8.44 7.36
CA ARG A 149 16.04 9.65 7.45
C ARG A 149 16.86 10.83 6.99
N PRO A 150 16.36 11.59 6.03
CA PRO A 150 17.02 12.83 5.64
C PRO A 150 17.01 13.85 6.77
#